data_8173d1f6048569ef5eb5d7d2e0db869a
#
_entry.id   8173d1f6048569ef5eb5d7d2e0db869a
#
_cell.length_a   1.000
_cell.length_b   1.000
_cell.length_c   1.000
_cell.angle_alpha   90.00
_cell.angle_beta   90.00
_cell.angle_gamma   90.00
#
_symmetry.space_group_name_H-M   'P 1'
#
loop_
_entity.id
_entity.type
_entity.pdbx_description
1 polymer ?
#
loop_
_entity_poly.entity_id
_entity_poly.type
_entity_poly.pdbx_seq_one_letter_code
_entity_poly.pdbx_strand_id
1 'polypeptide(L)'
;MKALFLVLAAAMAAPLVLGAPKDEKTKSTRWKITGQLEEACSCNAACPCWFDSKPTRATCGGNQVLFIQKGNYGNVKLDGLAVANYAQSPENQTMMDSFGKWNFSTNYIDEKANPEQRKALEAIAAAVLPSNNGSKNFKTVYVPITRKIEGKDHVITIGNVATFTGHLVEGGLGGSSKITNPPGADPLHHQYAQGKTTRMIYNDSDQNWDWTDTNYMLGTFTLDSDQYAKFVAGLAQKMAKKEKTESAEKK
;
A
#
# COMPACT_ATOMS: atom_id res chain seq x y z
N MET A 1 -62.91 -25.36 -60.16
CA MET A 1 -62.22 -24.12 -59.92
C MET A 1 -62.40 -23.80 -58.42
N LYS A 2 -61.41 -24.09 -57.58
CA LYS A 2 -61.50 -23.91 -56.15
C LYS A 2 -60.58 -22.76 -55.79
N ALA A 3 -61.12 -21.66 -55.28
CA ALA A 3 -60.36 -20.54 -54.77
C ALA A 3 -59.88 -20.82 -53.35
N LEU A 4 -58.57 -20.69 -53.15
CA LEU A 4 -57.92 -20.89 -51.87
C LEU A 4 -57.69 -19.49 -51.23
N PHE A 5 -58.35 -19.21 -50.11
CA PHE A 5 -58.17 -18.01 -49.31
C PHE A 5 -56.94 -18.19 -48.39
N LEU A 6 -55.89 -17.39 -48.59
CA LEU A 6 -54.77 -17.31 -47.67
C LEU A 6 -55.10 -16.25 -46.59
N VAL A 7 -55.19 -16.71 -45.34
CA VAL A 7 -55.29 -15.83 -44.17
C VAL A 7 -53.88 -15.48 -43.70
N LEU A 8 -53.52 -14.19 -43.80
CA LEU A 8 -52.25 -13.66 -43.32
C LEU A 8 -52.40 -13.28 -41.85
N ALA A 9 -51.82 -14.06 -40.93
CA ALA A 9 -51.76 -13.72 -39.51
C ALA A 9 -50.55 -12.80 -39.27
N ALA A 10 -50.80 -11.54 -38.97
CA ALA A 10 -49.81 -10.57 -38.56
C ALA A 10 -49.46 -10.80 -37.06
N ALA A 11 -48.29 -11.35 -36.77
CA ALA A 11 -47.73 -11.45 -35.45
C ALA A 11 -47.14 -10.09 -35.02
N MET A 12 -47.77 -9.41 -34.10
CA MET A 12 -47.22 -8.21 -33.44
C MET A 12 -46.13 -8.66 -32.47
N ALA A 13 -44.86 -8.44 -32.84
CA ALA A 13 -43.73 -8.55 -31.94
C ALA A 13 -43.65 -7.30 -31.06
N ALA A 14 -43.96 -7.42 -29.79
CA ALA A 14 -43.70 -6.40 -28.79
C ALA A 14 -42.19 -6.35 -28.50
N PRO A 15 -41.57 -5.17 -28.48
CA PRO A 15 -40.15 -5.08 -28.10
C PRO A 15 -40.02 -5.34 -26.60
N LEU A 16 -39.32 -6.41 -26.23
CA LEU A 16 -38.79 -6.61 -24.87
C LEU A 16 -37.75 -5.51 -24.62
N VAL A 17 -38.12 -4.50 -23.87
CA VAL A 17 -37.18 -3.54 -23.29
C VAL A 17 -36.41 -4.28 -22.19
N LEU A 18 -35.27 -4.87 -22.53
CA LEU A 18 -34.30 -5.29 -21.56
C LEU A 18 -33.75 -4.04 -20.86
N GLY A 19 -34.29 -3.76 -19.67
CA GLY A 19 -33.72 -2.75 -18.79
C GLY A 19 -32.25 -3.08 -18.55
N ALA A 20 -31.36 -2.19 -18.97
CA ALA A 20 -29.95 -2.28 -18.63
C ALA A 20 -29.82 -2.36 -17.09
N PRO A 21 -28.97 -3.26 -16.55
CA PRO A 21 -28.75 -3.29 -15.11
C PRO A 21 -28.26 -1.91 -14.68
N LYS A 22 -28.98 -1.29 -13.74
CA LYS A 22 -28.48 -0.10 -13.04
C LYS A 22 -27.16 -0.51 -12.40
N ASP A 23 -26.07 0.17 -12.76
CA ASP A 23 -24.81 0.10 -12.05
C ASP A 23 -25.09 0.48 -10.57
N GLU A 24 -25.37 -0.50 -9.76
CA GLU A 24 -25.24 -0.38 -8.31
C GLU A 24 -23.74 -0.18 -8.07
N LYS A 25 -23.33 1.07 -7.87
CA LYS A 25 -22.02 1.40 -7.28
C LYS A 25 -21.95 0.60 -5.98
N THR A 26 -21.28 -0.54 -6.03
CA THR A 26 -21.02 -1.37 -4.86
C THR A 26 -20.35 -0.46 -3.84
N LYS A 27 -21.08 -0.12 -2.79
CA LYS A 27 -20.61 0.73 -1.70
C LYS A 27 -19.40 0.01 -1.09
N SER A 28 -18.19 0.54 -1.26
CA SER A 28 -16.98 -0.07 -0.70
C SER A 28 -17.15 -0.27 0.80
N THR A 29 -16.76 -1.43 1.30
CA THR A 29 -16.87 -1.75 2.72
C THR A 29 -16.06 -0.75 3.53
N ARG A 30 -16.67 -0.11 4.52
CA ARG A 30 -15.99 0.82 5.42
C ARG A 30 -15.03 0.06 6.33
N TRP A 31 -13.86 0.63 6.55
CA TRP A 31 -12.87 0.10 7.47
C TRP A 31 -12.20 1.21 8.28
N LYS A 32 -11.70 0.83 9.44
CA LYS A 32 -10.86 1.69 10.28
C LYS A 32 -9.82 0.84 10.97
N ILE A 33 -8.56 1.31 10.97
CA ILE A 33 -7.43 0.64 11.62
C ILE A 33 -6.59 1.67 12.39
N THR A 34 -6.06 1.25 13.53
CA THR A 34 -5.12 2.02 14.36
C THR A 34 -3.98 1.11 14.74
N GLY A 35 -2.75 1.59 14.67
CA GLY A 35 -1.59 0.75 14.97
C GLY A 35 -0.27 1.47 14.79
N GLN A 36 0.76 0.67 14.55
CA GLN A 36 2.12 1.13 14.33
C GLN A 36 2.62 0.68 12.96
N LEU A 37 3.30 1.61 12.28
CA LEU A 37 4.04 1.38 11.06
C LEU A 37 5.52 1.18 11.39
N GLU A 38 6.10 0.09 10.90
CA GLU A 38 7.54 -0.16 10.86
C GLU A 38 7.98 -0.13 9.40
N GLU A 39 8.94 0.71 9.07
CA GLU A 39 9.43 0.83 7.69
C GLU A 39 10.95 0.81 7.65
N ALA A 40 11.50 -0.02 6.77
CA ALA A 40 12.91 -0.02 6.41
C ALA A 40 13.07 0.15 4.90
N CYS A 41 13.99 1.01 4.45
CA CYS A 41 14.23 1.20 3.03
C CYS A 41 15.72 1.35 2.71
N SER A 42 16.07 1.21 1.42
CA SER A 42 17.44 1.22 0.91
C SER A 42 18.15 2.58 0.99
N CYS A 43 17.41 3.66 1.16
CA CYS A 43 17.98 5.01 1.22
C CYS A 43 18.73 5.26 2.54
N ASN A 44 19.58 6.29 2.56
CA ASN A 44 20.17 6.78 3.80
C ASN A 44 19.11 7.41 4.70
N ALA A 45 19.35 7.38 6.00
CA ALA A 45 18.54 8.13 6.97
C ALA A 45 18.94 9.63 6.97
N ALA A 46 18.03 10.61 7.03
CA ALA A 46 16.60 10.46 6.87
C ALA A 46 16.26 10.27 5.39
N CYS A 47 15.21 9.48 5.09
CA CYS A 47 14.89 9.11 3.72
C CYS A 47 14.63 10.35 2.84
N PRO A 48 15.42 10.61 1.79
CA PRO A 48 15.30 11.81 0.96
C PRO A 48 13.98 11.85 0.18
N CYS A 49 13.36 10.70 -0.08
CA CYS A 49 12.09 10.62 -0.81
C CYS A 49 10.96 11.39 -0.12
N TRP A 50 10.98 11.47 1.23
CA TRP A 50 10.01 12.25 2.00
C TRP A 50 10.22 13.78 1.88
N PHE A 51 11.37 14.19 1.33
CA PHE A 51 11.76 15.59 1.13
C PHE A 51 11.87 15.95 -0.36
N ASP A 52 11.05 15.34 -1.21
CA ASP A 52 10.98 15.55 -2.67
C ASP A 52 12.34 15.39 -3.37
N SER A 53 13.22 14.55 -2.78
CA SER A 53 14.57 14.30 -3.29
C SER A 53 14.69 12.85 -3.81
N LYS A 54 15.55 12.67 -4.82
CA LYS A 54 15.80 11.34 -5.41
C LYS A 54 16.35 10.35 -4.38
N PRO A 55 16.10 9.04 -4.57
CA PRO A 55 16.72 8.00 -3.76
C PRO A 55 18.25 8.14 -3.72
N THR A 56 18.86 7.83 -2.57
CA THR A 56 20.34 7.82 -2.43
C THR A 56 21.01 6.66 -3.15
N ARG A 57 20.23 5.66 -3.55
CA ARG A 57 20.60 4.57 -4.45
C ARG A 57 19.83 4.70 -5.75
N ALA A 58 20.20 3.95 -6.78
CA ALA A 58 19.51 4.03 -8.08
C ALA A 58 18.00 3.81 -7.97
N THR A 59 17.56 2.95 -7.06
CA THR A 59 16.15 2.66 -6.79
C THR A 59 15.81 2.90 -5.32
N CYS A 60 14.55 3.24 -5.03
CA CYS A 60 13.99 3.15 -3.69
C CYS A 60 13.38 1.76 -3.54
N GLY A 61 13.99 0.91 -2.73
CA GLY A 61 13.45 -0.39 -2.34
C GLY A 61 13.20 -0.41 -0.84
N GLY A 62 12.15 -1.09 -0.39
CA GLY A 62 11.86 -1.15 1.04
C GLY A 62 10.61 -1.91 1.38
N ASN A 63 10.24 -1.83 2.63
CA ASN A 63 9.02 -2.41 3.16
C ASN A 63 8.22 -1.41 3.97
N GLN A 64 6.96 -1.75 4.18
CA GLN A 64 6.05 -1.14 5.15
C GLN A 64 5.33 -2.26 5.89
N VAL A 65 5.40 -2.29 7.21
CA VAL A 65 4.74 -3.30 8.04
C VAL A 65 3.75 -2.62 8.97
N LEU A 66 2.48 -2.90 8.79
CA LEU A 66 1.38 -2.39 9.63
C LEU A 66 1.04 -3.40 10.71
N PHE A 67 1.33 -3.08 11.97
CA PHE A 67 0.88 -3.82 13.13
C PHE A 67 -0.42 -3.20 13.63
N ILE A 68 -1.55 -3.85 13.37
CA ILE A 68 -2.90 -3.36 13.71
C ILE A 68 -3.16 -3.65 15.19
N GLN A 69 -3.20 -2.62 16.01
CA GLN A 69 -3.54 -2.72 17.44
C GLN A 69 -5.05 -2.86 17.63
N LYS A 70 -5.82 -2.09 16.84
CA LYS A 70 -7.28 -2.13 16.83
C LYS A 70 -7.79 -1.82 15.42
N GLY A 71 -8.74 -2.60 14.94
CA GLY A 71 -9.28 -2.35 13.60
C GLY A 71 -10.47 -3.22 13.23
N ASN A 72 -11.19 -2.74 12.23
CA ASN A 72 -12.29 -3.47 11.61
C ASN A 72 -12.40 -3.18 10.11
N TYR A 73 -12.89 -4.16 9.37
CA TYR A 73 -13.32 -4.06 7.99
C TYR A 73 -14.78 -4.52 7.91
N GLY A 74 -15.72 -3.58 7.81
CA GLY A 74 -17.12 -3.87 8.10
C GLY A 74 -17.26 -4.42 9.52
N ASN A 75 -17.78 -5.65 9.64
CA ASN A 75 -17.94 -6.35 10.91
C ASN A 75 -16.76 -7.27 11.27
N VAL A 76 -15.75 -7.39 10.39
CA VAL A 76 -14.58 -8.26 10.62
C VAL A 76 -13.56 -7.53 11.48
N LYS A 77 -13.25 -8.08 12.67
CA LYS A 77 -12.21 -7.54 13.57
C LYS A 77 -10.82 -7.93 13.09
N LEU A 78 -9.88 -6.99 13.19
CA LEU A 78 -8.50 -7.13 12.73
C LEU A 78 -7.47 -6.92 13.85
N ASP A 79 -7.91 -6.84 15.10
CA ASP A 79 -7.05 -6.56 16.24
C ASP A 79 -5.92 -7.61 16.37
N GLY A 80 -4.69 -7.16 16.56
CA GLY A 80 -3.52 -8.02 16.75
C GLY A 80 -2.96 -8.65 15.47
N LEU A 81 -3.53 -8.35 14.29
CA LEU A 81 -3.04 -8.83 13.00
C LEU A 81 -2.05 -7.85 12.39
N ALA A 82 -1.26 -8.35 11.43
CA ALA A 82 -0.31 -7.55 10.69
C ALA A 82 -0.41 -7.78 9.19
N VAL A 83 0.04 -6.79 8.43
CA VAL A 83 0.25 -6.88 6.99
C VAL A 83 1.57 -6.18 6.64
N ALA A 84 2.35 -6.77 5.76
CA ALA A 84 3.58 -6.18 5.24
C ALA A 84 3.51 -6.04 3.72
N ASN A 85 4.23 -5.04 3.20
CA ASN A 85 4.46 -4.89 1.76
C ASN A 85 5.95 -4.70 1.52
N TYR A 86 6.46 -5.30 0.48
CA TYR A 86 7.79 -5.07 -0.08
C TYR A 86 7.64 -4.60 -1.52
N ALA A 87 8.30 -3.50 -1.86
CA ALA A 87 8.22 -2.91 -3.19
C ALA A 87 9.52 -2.20 -3.58
N GLN A 88 9.70 -1.95 -4.88
CA GLN A 88 10.84 -1.20 -5.41
C GLN A 88 10.38 -0.25 -6.52
N SER A 89 10.83 1.00 -6.45
CA SER A 89 10.62 1.98 -7.52
C SER A 89 11.47 1.68 -8.76
N PRO A 90 11.10 2.17 -9.94
CA PRO A 90 12.02 2.32 -11.07
C PRO A 90 13.23 3.20 -10.71
N GLU A 91 14.28 3.13 -11.53
CA GLU A 91 15.50 3.92 -11.32
C GLU A 91 15.22 5.43 -11.30
N ASN A 92 15.91 6.12 -10.40
CA ASN A 92 15.84 7.58 -10.22
C ASN A 92 14.45 8.15 -9.94
N GLN A 93 13.53 7.30 -9.47
CA GLN A 93 12.18 7.69 -9.04
C GLN A 93 11.97 7.39 -7.57
N THR A 94 11.22 8.25 -6.89
CA THR A 94 10.72 7.95 -5.55
C THR A 94 9.56 6.95 -5.63
N MET A 95 9.16 6.35 -4.49
CA MET A 95 7.98 5.50 -4.44
C MET A 95 6.71 6.28 -4.84
N MET A 96 6.64 7.57 -4.52
CA MET A 96 5.48 8.43 -4.88
C MET A 96 5.47 8.80 -6.36
N ASP A 97 6.63 9.12 -6.96
CA ASP A 97 6.71 9.44 -8.41
C ASP A 97 6.32 8.24 -9.29
N SER A 98 6.55 7.04 -8.77
CA SER A 98 6.26 5.78 -9.47
C SER A 98 4.95 5.10 -9.03
N PHE A 99 4.03 5.86 -8.43
CA PHE A 99 2.78 5.32 -7.90
C PHE A 99 2.06 4.41 -8.89
N GLY A 100 1.84 3.14 -8.50
CA GLY A 100 1.23 2.11 -9.35
C GLY A 100 2.13 1.55 -10.47
N LYS A 101 3.39 1.98 -10.58
CA LYS A 101 4.35 1.55 -11.62
C LYS A 101 5.65 1.00 -11.02
N TRP A 102 5.57 0.37 -9.86
CA TRP A 102 6.73 -0.21 -9.19
C TRP A 102 7.28 -1.42 -9.96
N ASN A 103 8.59 -1.66 -9.86
CA ASN A 103 9.26 -2.81 -10.48
C ASN A 103 8.65 -4.13 -10.01
N PHE A 104 8.37 -4.22 -8.73
CA PHE A 104 7.58 -5.29 -8.12
C PHE A 104 6.85 -4.76 -6.87
N SER A 105 5.88 -5.53 -6.41
CA SER A 105 5.21 -5.34 -5.13
C SER A 105 4.72 -6.70 -4.61
N THR A 106 4.97 -6.99 -3.34
CA THR A 106 4.50 -8.22 -2.68
C THR A 106 3.87 -7.87 -1.35
N ASN A 107 2.63 -8.29 -1.16
CA ASN A 107 1.95 -8.21 0.12
C ASN A 107 2.11 -9.53 0.90
N TYR A 108 2.46 -9.41 2.16
CA TYR A 108 2.47 -10.51 3.13
C TYR A 108 1.37 -10.28 4.15
N ILE A 109 0.49 -11.25 4.28
CA ILE A 109 -0.64 -11.22 5.22
C ILE A 109 -0.34 -12.16 6.37
N ASP A 110 -0.59 -11.73 7.60
CA ASP A 110 -0.39 -12.56 8.79
C ASP A 110 -1.18 -13.87 8.68
N GLU A 111 -0.50 -14.99 8.73
CA GLU A 111 -1.10 -16.33 8.58
C GLU A 111 -2.11 -16.67 9.69
N LYS A 112 -2.02 -16.00 10.87
CA LYS A 112 -3.00 -16.12 11.96
C LYS A 112 -4.39 -15.65 11.58
N ALA A 113 -4.50 -14.83 10.51
CA ALA A 113 -5.77 -14.34 10.03
C ALA A 113 -6.65 -15.48 9.48
N ASN A 114 -7.90 -15.54 9.91
CA ASN A 114 -8.89 -16.45 9.35
C ASN A 114 -9.28 -16.01 7.90
N PRO A 115 -10.02 -16.83 7.13
CA PRO A 115 -10.33 -16.50 5.73
C PRO A 115 -11.03 -15.15 5.50
N GLU A 116 -11.91 -14.71 6.41
CA GLU A 116 -12.59 -13.41 6.32
C GLU A 116 -11.61 -12.27 6.61
N GLN A 117 -10.78 -12.44 7.65
CA GLN A 117 -9.73 -11.48 8.01
C GLN A 117 -8.68 -11.35 6.90
N ARG A 118 -8.28 -12.45 6.23
CA ARG A 118 -7.36 -12.42 5.09
C ARG A 118 -7.90 -11.53 3.97
N LYS A 119 -9.15 -11.74 3.55
CA LYS A 119 -9.80 -10.89 2.53
C LYS A 119 -9.86 -9.42 2.93
N ALA A 120 -10.14 -9.15 4.20
CA ALA A 120 -10.17 -7.79 4.73
C ALA A 120 -8.77 -7.14 4.71
N LEU A 121 -7.72 -7.87 5.14
CA LEU A 121 -6.34 -7.39 5.11
C LEU A 121 -5.82 -7.19 3.68
N GLU A 122 -6.16 -8.07 2.74
CA GLU A 122 -5.85 -7.88 1.32
C GLU A 122 -6.48 -6.60 0.76
N ALA A 123 -7.74 -6.34 1.09
CA ALA A 123 -8.42 -5.13 0.65
C ALA A 123 -7.80 -3.86 1.24
N ILE A 124 -7.39 -3.89 2.52
CA ILE A 124 -6.70 -2.78 3.17
C ILE A 124 -5.31 -2.61 2.56
N ALA A 125 -4.52 -3.68 2.40
CA ALA A 125 -3.21 -3.62 1.78
C ALA A 125 -3.27 -3.04 0.36
N ALA A 126 -4.22 -3.50 -0.45
CA ALA A 126 -4.45 -2.99 -1.80
C ALA A 126 -4.83 -1.50 -1.83
N ALA A 127 -5.46 -0.98 -0.76
CA ALA A 127 -5.81 0.43 -0.65
C ALA A 127 -4.64 1.30 -0.19
N VAL A 128 -3.90 0.86 0.86
CA VAL A 128 -2.99 1.76 1.60
C VAL A 128 -1.50 1.48 1.39
N LEU A 129 -1.13 0.33 0.83
CA LEU A 129 0.26 -0.06 0.60
C LEU A 129 0.62 -0.02 -0.90
N PRO A 130 1.92 0.10 -1.25
CA PRO A 130 2.37 0.02 -2.63
C PRO A 130 1.94 -1.29 -3.29
N SER A 131 0.88 -1.30 -4.06
CA SER A 131 0.31 -2.50 -4.67
C SER A 131 0.11 -2.33 -6.18
N ASN A 132 0.76 -3.18 -6.97
CA ASN A 132 0.58 -3.26 -8.42
C ASN A 132 -0.58 -4.22 -8.77
N ASN A 133 -1.77 -3.98 -8.24
CA ASN A 133 -2.93 -4.84 -8.45
C ASN A 133 -3.18 -5.12 -9.94
N GLY A 134 -3.32 -6.41 -10.27
CA GLY A 134 -3.51 -6.85 -11.66
C GLY A 134 -2.22 -6.93 -12.50
N SER A 135 -1.06 -6.56 -11.96
CA SER A 135 0.25 -6.74 -12.58
C SER A 135 0.80 -8.14 -12.33
N LYS A 136 1.53 -8.71 -13.31
CA LYS A 136 2.28 -9.95 -13.14
C LYS A 136 3.39 -9.87 -12.09
N ASN A 137 3.83 -8.65 -11.74
CA ASN A 137 4.86 -8.38 -10.75
C ASN A 137 4.26 -8.10 -9.36
N PHE A 138 3.02 -8.51 -9.11
CA PHE A 138 2.33 -8.41 -7.84
C PHE A 138 1.89 -9.77 -7.34
N LYS A 139 2.12 -10.05 -6.06
CA LYS A 139 1.61 -11.26 -5.39
C LYS A 139 1.22 -10.98 -3.95
N THR A 140 0.40 -11.86 -3.40
CA THR A 140 0.05 -11.91 -1.97
C THR A 140 0.43 -13.27 -1.41
N VAL A 141 1.05 -13.28 -0.24
CA VAL A 141 1.54 -14.48 0.46
C VAL A 141 1.08 -14.45 1.91
N TYR A 142 0.74 -15.61 2.49
CA TYR A 142 0.35 -15.75 3.89
C TYR A 142 1.51 -16.35 4.67
N VAL A 143 2.02 -15.62 5.65
CA VAL A 143 3.19 -16.01 6.45
C VAL A 143 3.08 -15.50 7.88
N PRO A 144 3.80 -16.07 8.85
CA PRO A 144 3.93 -15.46 10.18
C PRO A 144 4.60 -14.09 10.05
N ILE A 145 4.01 -13.08 10.70
CA ILE A 145 4.59 -11.76 10.84
C ILE A 145 4.79 -11.50 12.32
N THR A 146 6.04 -11.30 12.72
CA THR A 146 6.38 -11.12 14.14
C THR A 146 7.22 -9.88 14.37
N ARG A 147 7.12 -9.34 15.59
CA ARG A 147 7.92 -8.20 16.05
C ARG A 147 8.41 -8.46 17.47
N LYS A 148 9.71 -8.24 17.69
CA LYS A 148 10.34 -8.21 19.02
C LYS A 148 10.91 -6.82 19.25
N ILE A 149 10.64 -6.22 20.40
CA ILE A 149 11.13 -4.89 20.77
C ILE A 149 12.05 -5.04 21.98
N GLU A 150 13.27 -4.55 21.85
CA GLU A 150 14.31 -4.53 22.89
C GLU A 150 14.89 -3.12 23.03
N GLY A 151 14.28 -2.31 23.89
CA GLY A 151 14.66 -0.90 24.05
C GLY A 151 14.42 -0.08 22.77
N LYS A 152 15.52 0.34 22.10
CA LYS A 152 15.47 1.09 20.84
C LYS A 152 15.53 0.17 19.61
N ASP A 153 15.73 -1.12 19.79
CA ASP A 153 15.84 -2.10 18.72
C ASP A 153 14.51 -2.81 18.47
N HIS A 154 14.06 -2.77 17.22
CA HIS A 154 12.86 -3.44 16.76
C HIS A 154 13.25 -4.49 15.73
N VAL A 155 13.06 -5.76 16.04
CA VAL A 155 13.34 -6.89 15.13
C VAL A 155 12.02 -7.36 14.54
N ILE A 156 11.89 -7.25 13.23
CA ILE A 156 10.71 -7.67 12.48
C ILE A 156 11.07 -8.84 11.58
N THR A 157 10.23 -9.89 11.59
CA THR A 157 10.42 -11.09 10.77
C THR A 157 9.15 -11.39 9.98
N ILE A 158 9.31 -11.64 8.69
CA ILE A 158 8.24 -11.96 7.74
C ILE A 158 8.51 -13.36 7.19
N GLY A 159 7.85 -14.38 7.77
CA GLY A 159 8.09 -15.78 7.43
C GLY A 159 9.57 -16.14 7.45
N ASN A 160 10.00 -16.82 6.40
CA ASN A 160 11.40 -17.14 6.13
C ASN A 160 12.03 -16.28 5.02
N VAL A 161 11.30 -15.25 4.54
CA VAL A 161 11.70 -14.45 3.37
C VAL A 161 12.34 -13.14 3.76
N ALA A 162 12.03 -12.58 4.92
CA ALA A 162 12.61 -11.31 5.34
C ALA A 162 12.79 -11.17 6.85
N THR A 163 13.83 -10.44 7.20
CA THR A 163 14.03 -9.91 8.56
C THR A 163 14.71 -8.56 8.48
N PHE A 164 14.33 -7.64 9.36
CA PHE A 164 15.08 -6.40 9.54
C PHE A 164 15.10 -5.97 11.00
N THR A 165 16.17 -5.27 11.38
CA THR A 165 16.33 -4.64 12.70
C THR A 165 16.42 -3.14 12.51
N GLY A 166 15.42 -2.43 13.02
CA GLY A 166 15.42 -0.98 13.12
C GLY A 166 15.94 -0.53 14.48
N HIS A 167 16.86 0.42 14.52
CA HIS A 167 17.35 1.08 15.72
C HIS A 167 16.90 2.54 15.76
N LEU A 168 16.12 2.94 16.77
CA LEU A 168 15.66 4.31 16.93
C LEU A 168 16.78 5.22 17.38
N VAL A 169 17.02 6.31 16.64
CA VAL A 169 18.07 7.29 16.99
C VAL A 169 17.56 8.30 18.02
N GLU A 170 18.48 8.70 18.90
CA GLU A 170 18.22 9.73 19.89
C GLU A 170 18.39 11.12 19.29
N GLY A 171 17.52 12.05 19.68
CA GLY A 171 17.68 13.47 19.36
C GLY A 171 18.87 14.09 20.10
N GLY A 172 19.55 15.05 19.49
CA GLY A 172 20.72 15.72 20.10
C GLY A 172 20.43 16.41 21.43
N LEU A 173 19.18 16.69 21.74
CA LEU A 173 18.74 17.24 23.03
C LEU A 173 18.03 16.21 23.91
N GLY A 174 18.20 14.92 23.60
CA GLY A 174 17.51 13.78 24.23
C GLY A 174 16.17 13.46 23.60
N GLY A 175 15.61 12.29 23.98
CA GLY A 175 14.36 11.77 23.44
C GLY A 175 14.50 11.22 22.02
N SER A 176 13.38 10.86 21.38
CA SER A 176 13.37 10.34 20.01
C SER A 176 13.51 11.47 18.99
N SER A 177 14.36 11.26 17.97
CA SER A 177 14.38 12.12 16.78
C SER A 177 13.09 11.90 16.00
N LYS A 178 12.30 12.97 15.78
CA LYS A 178 10.99 12.90 15.12
C LYS A 178 10.95 13.77 13.87
N ILE A 179 10.29 13.27 12.85
CA ILE A 179 9.93 14.01 11.63
C ILE A 179 8.41 14.15 11.60
N THR A 180 7.94 15.36 11.35
CA THR A 180 6.50 15.68 11.34
C THR A 180 6.17 16.42 10.05
N ASN A 181 5.15 15.95 9.35
CA ASN A 181 4.59 16.53 8.13
C ASN A 181 5.67 16.88 7.07
N PRO A 182 6.51 15.92 6.65
CA PRO A 182 7.46 16.17 5.57
C PRO A 182 6.72 16.45 4.25
N PRO A 183 7.36 17.05 3.23
CA PRO A 183 6.71 17.35 1.94
C PRO A 183 5.98 16.16 1.29
N GLY A 184 6.55 14.96 1.37
CA GLY A 184 5.95 13.71 0.87
C GLY A 184 4.97 13.03 1.84
N ALA A 185 4.56 13.68 2.94
CA ALA A 185 3.70 13.07 3.95
C ALA A 185 2.40 12.52 3.37
N ASP A 186 2.04 11.33 3.82
CA ASP A 186 0.76 10.66 3.60
C ASP A 186 0.11 10.30 4.95
N PRO A 187 -1.09 9.72 4.97
CA PRO A 187 -1.76 9.37 6.23
C PRO A 187 -1.02 8.35 7.11
N LEU A 188 -0.09 7.55 6.56
CA LEU A 188 0.78 6.63 7.31
C LEU A 188 2.03 7.35 7.83
N HIS A 189 2.56 8.32 7.08
CA HIS A 189 3.85 8.96 7.30
C HIS A 189 3.76 10.44 7.70
N HIS A 190 2.63 10.86 8.25
CA HIS A 190 2.45 12.24 8.70
C HIS A 190 3.35 12.60 9.91
N GLN A 191 3.72 11.60 10.71
CA GLN A 191 4.67 11.71 11.81
C GLN A 191 5.31 10.36 12.14
N TYR A 192 6.64 10.37 12.31
CA TYR A 192 7.38 9.16 12.67
C TYR A 192 8.65 9.48 13.47
N ALA A 193 9.07 8.51 14.29
CA ALA A 193 10.39 8.52 14.90
C ALA A 193 11.41 8.00 13.87
N GLN A 194 12.51 8.72 13.74
CA GLN A 194 13.62 8.36 12.86
C GLN A 194 14.51 7.31 13.51
N GLY A 195 14.96 6.38 12.71
CA GLY A 195 15.93 5.36 13.08
C GLY A 195 16.86 5.02 11.92
N LYS A 196 17.69 4.00 12.15
CA LYS A 196 18.53 3.36 11.16
C LYS A 196 18.27 1.86 11.14
N THR A 197 18.24 1.28 9.97
CA THR A 197 18.20 -0.17 9.79
C THR A 197 19.61 -0.72 10.05
N THR A 198 19.78 -1.47 11.12
CA THR A 198 21.05 -2.14 11.43
C THR A 198 21.35 -3.19 10.37
N ARG A 199 20.37 -4.00 10.02
CA ARG A 199 20.42 -4.93 8.88
C ARG A 199 19.01 -5.24 8.38
N MET A 200 18.87 -5.39 7.07
CA MET A 200 17.68 -5.87 6.39
C MET A 200 18.05 -6.93 5.38
N ILE A 201 17.41 -8.09 5.48
CA ILE A 201 17.51 -9.20 4.52
C ILE A 201 16.13 -9.40 3.90
N TYR A 202 16.06 -9.54 2.59
CA TYR A 202 14.84 -9.91 1.87
C TYR A 202 15.19 -10.80 0.67
N ASN A 203 14.63 -12.01 0.64
CA ASN A 203 14.88 -13.03 -0.37
C ASN A 203 13.55 -13.56 -0.92
N ASP A 204 12.92 -12.80 -1.80
CA ASP A 204 11.67 -13.19 -2.48
C ASP A 204 11.46 -12.29 -3.70
N SER A 205 10.50 -12.66 -4.58
CA SER A 205 10.11 -11.86 -5.75
C SER A 205 11.28 -11.48 -6.65
N ASP A 206 12.18 -12.44 -6.88
CA ASP A 206 13.44 -12.27 -7.63
C ASP A 206 14.37 -11.19 -7.06
N GLN A 207 14.18 -10.83 -5.78
CA GLN A 207 15.05 -9.92 -5.05
C GLN A 207 15.93 -10.68 -4.05
N ASN A 208 17.14 -10.20 -3.89
CA ASN A 208 18.08 -10.65 -2.87
C ASN A 208 18.74 -9.42 -2.24
N TRP A 209 18.11 -8.91 -1.17
CA TRP A 209 18.57 -7.72 -0.48
C TRP A 209 19.30 -8.09 0.80
N ASP A 210 20.44 -7.44 1.03
CA ASP A 210 21.18 -7.45 2.29
C ASP A 210 21.75 -6.05 2.49
N TRP A 211 21.06 -5.24 3.28
CA TRP A 211 21.39 -3.84 3.50
C TRP A 211 21.70 -3.55 4.95
N THR A 212 22.63 -2.64 5.18
CA THR A 212 23.01 -2.15 6.51
C THR A 212 23.07 -0.63 6.50
N ASP A 213 22.91 -0.01 7.67
CA ASP A 213 23.01 1.44 7.91
C ASP A 213 22.12 2.28 6.97
N THR A 214 20.91 1.77 6.70
CA THR A 214 19.93 2.43 5.85
C THR A 214 18.83 3.07 6.67
N ASN A 215 17.80 3.64 6.03
CA ASN A 215 16.71 4.31 6.71
C ASN A 215 15.78 3.33 7.44
N TYR A 216 15.34 3.72 8.64
CA TYR A 216 14.27 3.09 9.40
C TYR A 216 13.35 4.13 10.00
N MET A 217 12.06 3.83 10.03
CA MET A 217 11.03 4.69 10.58
C MET A 217 10.04 3.91 11.43
N LEU A 218 9.63 4.50 12.56
CA LEU A 218 8.54 4.00 13.40
C LEU A 218 7.45 5.05 13.46
N GLY A 219 6.32 4.77 12.82
CA GLY A 219 5.13 5.62 12.83
C GLY A 219 4.00 5.05 13.68
N THR A 220 3.02 5.90 13.97
CA THR A 220 1.69 5.48 14.46
C THR A 220 0.65 5.97 13.49
N PHE A 221 -0.40 5.19 13.28
CA PHE A 221 -1.45 5.57 12.35
C PHE A 221 -2.85 5.35 12.96
N THR A 222 -3.78 6.17 12.52
CA THR A 222 -5.22 5.95 12.60
C THR A 222 -5.79 6.28 11.23
N LEU A 223 -6.24 5.26 10.52
CA LEU A 223 -6.75 5.37 9.16
C LEU A 223 -8.17 4.86 9.08
N ASP A 224 -8.98 5.50 8.25
CA ASP A 224 -10.27 4.99 7.82
C ASP A 224 -10.46 5.11 6.30
N SER A 225 -11.40 4.33 5.77
CA SER A 225 -11.67 4.25 4.33
C SER A 225 -12.02 5.59 3.69
N ASP A 226 -12.76 6.46 4.40
CA ASP A 226 -13.24 7.73 3.85
C ASP A 226 -12.09 8.76 3.80
N GLN A 227 -11.27 8.80 4.85
CA GLN A 227 -10.07 9.64 4.92
C GLN A 227 -9.06 9.25 3.83
N TYR A 228 -8.82 7.95 3.68
CA TYR A 228 -7.86 7.46 2.71
C TYR A 228 -8.32 7.68 1.26
N ALA A 229 -9.60 7.47 0.97
CA ALA A 229 -10.17 7.77 -0.35
C ALA A 229 -10.02 9.26 -0.73
N LYS A 230 -10.19 10.18 0.22
CA LYS A 230 -9.96 11.62 -0.01
C LYS A 230 -8.49 11.92 -0.30
N PHE A 231 -7.57 11.27 0.43
CA PHE A 231 -6.13 11.42 0.18
C PHE A 231 -5.76 10.97 -1.24
N VAL A 232 -6.18 9.77 -1.65
CA VAL A 232 -5.90 9.22 -2.99
C VAL A 232 -6.47 10.11 -4.10
N ALA A 233 -7.70 10.62 -3.94
CA ALA A 233 -8.30 11.54 -4.90
C ALA A 233 -7.49 12.85 -5.02
N GLY A 234 -7.02 13.40 -3.89
CA GLY A 234 -6.14 14.58 -3.88
C GLY A 234 -4.78 14.32 -4.53
N LEU A 235 -4.18 13.16 -4.29
CA LEU A 235 -2.93 12.75 -4.90
C LEU A 235 -3.06 12.65 -6.44
N ALA A 236 -4.10 11.99 -6.93
CA ALA A 236 -4.37 11.87 -8.36
C ALA A 236 -4.48 13.25 -9.05
N GLN A 237 -5.14 14.22 -8.40
CA GLN A 237 -5.23 15.59 -8.91
C GLN A 237 -3.86 16.30 -8.96
N LYS A 238 -3.01 16.11 -7.92
CA LYS A 238 -1.65 16.68 -7.90
C LYS A 238 -0.79 16.10 -9.03
N MET A 239 -0.83 14.77 -9.22
CA MET A 239 -0.08 14.08 -10.28
C MET A 239 -0.51 14.56 -11.68
N ALA A 240 -1.81 14.65 -11.95
CA ALA A 240 -2.34 15.13 -13.22
C ALA A 240 -1.94 16.61 -13.50
N LYS A 241 -1.82 17.43 -12.47
CA LYS A 241 -1.33 18.81 -12.60
C LYS A 241 0.17 18.85 -12.93
N LYS A 242 0.99 18.04 -12.25
CA LYS A 242 2.44 17.94 -12.49
C LYS A 242 2.73 17.51 -13.93
N GLU A 243 2.07 16.47 -14.43
CA GLU A 243 2.21 16.00 -15.82
C GLU A 243 1.88 17.09 -16.87
N LYS A 244 0.83 17.89 -16.63
CA LYS A 244 0.47 19.00 -17.51
C LYS A 244 1.53 20.10 -17.54
N THR A 245 2.11 20.42 -16.38
CA THR A 245 3.17 21.45 -16.28
C THR A 245 4.43 20.99 -17.00
N GLU A 246 4.90 19.76 -16.74
CA GLU A 246 6.09 19.20 -17.39
C GLU A 246 5.92 19.06 -18.94
N SER A 247 4.71 18.78 -19.40
CA SER A 247 4.42 18.72 -20.85
C SER A 247 4.36 20.10 -21.51
N ALA A 248 4.05 21.15 -20.74
CA ALA A 248 4.06 22.54 -21.24
C ALA A 248 5.47 23.13 -21.31
N GLU A 249 6.37 22.75 -20.39
CA GLU A 249 7.78 23.21 -20.37
C GLU A 249 8.66 22.54 -21.45
N LYS A 250 8.21 21.41 -22.02
CA LYS A 250 8.92 20.69 -23.10
C LYS A 250 8.53 21.16 -24.50
N LYS A 251 7.64 22.14 -24.64
CA LYS A 251 7.21 22.75 -25.91
C LYS A 251 7.83 24.11 -26.07
#